data_824a0c0fed7993365a298689b488b93e
#
_entry.id   824a0c0fed7993365a298689b488b93e
#
_cell.length_a   1.000
_cell.length_b   1.000
_cell.length_c   1.000
_cell.angle_alpha   90.00
_cell.angle_beta   90.00
_cell.angle_gamma   90.00
#
_symmetry.space_group_name_H-M   'P 1'
#
loop_
_entity.id
_entity.type
_entity.pdbx_description
1 polymer ?
#
loop_
_entity_poly.entity_id
_entity_poly.type
_entity_poly.pdbx_seq_one_letter_code
_entity_poly.pdbx_strand_id
1 'polypeptide(L)'
;MVFLAYFFEALANVVDIGLTIYMWIVVVRAIISWVNPDPYNPIVVFLRRSTDPILNPIRRRLPFALSRTGVDFSPLILLLGIIFLQKFLVKSLYELAYGLH
;
A
#
# COMPACT_ATOMS: atom_id res chain seq x y z
N MET A 1 -1.90 -12.25 -30.29
CA MET A 1 -0.64 -12.43 -29.61
C MET A 1 -0.83 -12.98 -28.21
N VAL A 2 -0.95 -14.28 -28.14
CA VAL A 2 -1.26 -14.98 -26.89
C VAL A 2 -0.14 -14.83 -25.85
N PHE A 3 1.12 -14.78 -26.30
CA PHE A 3 2.24 -14.63 -25.36
C PHE A 3 2.22 -13.29 -24.64
N LEU A 4 1.88 -12.22 -25.33
CA LEU A 4 1.76 -10.90 -24.69
C LEU A 4 0.58 -10.86 -23.74
N ALA A 5 -0.53 -11.55 -24.07
CA ALA A 5 -1.67 -11.68 -23.17
C ALA A 5 -1.25 -12.38 -21.88
N TYR A 6 -0.51 -13.46 -21.98
CA TYR A 6 -0.01 -14.19 -20.81
C TYR A 6 0.98 -13.33 -20.00
N PHE A 7 1.81 -12.55 -20.68
CA PHE A 7 2.74 -11.65 -20.00
C PHE A 7 1.98 -10.63 -19.14
N PHE A 8 1.00 -9.95 -19.70
CA PHE A 8 0.23 -8.95 -18.96
C PHE A 8 -0.60 -9.57 -17.85
N GLU A 9 -1.14 -10.76 -18.07
CA GLU A 9 -1.87 -11.48 -17.04
C GLU A 9 -0.95 -11.86 -15.87
N ALA A 10 0.23 -12.37 -16.16
CA ALA A 10 1.23 -12.70 -15.14
C ALA A 10 1.68 -11.44 -14.40
N LEU A 11 1.90 -10.34 -15.12
CA LEU A 11 2.28 -9.07 -14.52
C LEU A 11 1.19 -8.56 -13.58
N ALA A 12 -0.08 -8.69 -13.97
CA ALA A 12 -1.21 -8.32 -13.12
C ALA A 12 -1.21 -9.12 -11.82
N ASN A 13 -0.96 -10.42 -11.90
CA ASN A 13 -0.90 -11.26 -10.72
C ASN A 13 0.25 -10.87 -9.79
N VAL A 14 1.43 -10.59 -10.34
CA VAL A 14 2.58 -10.16 -9.55
C VAL A 14 2.32 -8.82 -8.87
N VAL A 15 1.75 -7.86 -9.59
CA VAL A 15 1.38 -6.56 -9.02
C VAL A 15 0.36 -6.72 -7.90
N ASP A 16 -0.64 -7.58 -8.10
CA ASP A 16 -1.67 -7.84 -7.10
C ASP A 16 -1.05 -8.41 -5.82
N ILE A 17 -0.19 -9.40 -5.95
CA ILE A 17 0.49 -10.01 -4.80
C ILE A 17 1.37 -8.99 -4.09
N GLY A 18 2.16 -8.22 -4.83
CA GLY A 18 3.04 -7.22 -4.25
C GLY A 18 2.29 -6.15 -3.48
N LEU A 19 1.21 -5.63 -4.06
CA LEU A 19 0.38 -4.62 -3.40
C LEU A 19 -0.33 -5.19 -2.19
N THR A 20 -0.77 -6.45 -2.24
CA THR A 20 -1.41 -7.11 -1.10
C THR A 20 -0.43 -7.26 0.06
N ILE A 21 0.80 -7.67 -0.22
CA ILE A 21 1.84 -7.79 0.81
C ILE A 21 2.11 -6.42 1.44
N TYR A 22 2.27 -5.41 0.61
CA TYR A 22 2.52 -4.05 1.11
C TYR A 22 1.35 -3.53 1.93
N MET A 23 0.13 -3.82 1.50
CA MET A 23 -1.09 -3.45 2.24
C MET A 23 -1.07 -4.04 3.66
N TRP A 24 -0.69 -5.30 3.81
CA TRP A 24 -0.58 -5.93 5.12
C TRP A 24 0.50 -5.32 5.98
N ILE A 25 1.64 -4.94 5.38
CA ILE A 25 2.70 -4.22 6.09
C ILE A 25 2.15 -2.91 6.65
N VAL A 26 1.40 -2.17 5.87
CA VAL A 26 0.80 -0.90 6.28
C VAL A 26 -0.24 -1.12 7.38
N VAL A 27 -1.06 -2.18 7.28
CA VAL A 27 -2.05 -2.52 8.31
C VAL A 27 -1.36 -2.80 9.64
N VAL A 28 -0.33 -3.62 9.63
CA VAL A 28 0.42 -3.95 10.85
C VAL A 28 1.07 -2.68 11.41
N ARG A 29 1.62 -1.84 10.54
CA ARG A 29 2.22 -0.56 10.95
C ARG A 29 1.19 0.34 11.63
N ALA A 30 -0.04 0.39 11.12
CA ALA A 30 -1.10 1.18 11.71
C ALA A 30 -1.48 0.66 13.10
N ILE A 31 -1.62 -0.64 13.24
CA ILE A 31 -1.94 -1.27 14.53
C ILE A 31 -0.84 -0.97 15.55
N ILE A 32 0.42 -1.12 15.15
CA ILE A 32 1.57 -0.84 16.00
C ILE A 32 1.58 0.62 16.45
N SER A 33 1.25 1.53 15.53
CA SER A 33 1.18 2.95 15.84
C SER A 33 0.14 3.25 16.93
N TRP A 34 -0.99 2.53 16.91
CA TRP A 34 -2.04 2.72 17.91
C TRP A 34 -1.73 2.08 19.25
N VAL A 35 -1.04 0.93 19.24
CA VAL A 35 -0.67 0.20 20.46
C VAL A 35 0.54 0.84 21.14
N ASN A 36 1.33 1.58 20.39
CA ASN A 36 2.53 2.27 20.89
C ASN A 36 3.54 1.32 21.54
N PRO A 37 4.06 0.32 20.80
CA PRO A 37 5.04 -0.61 21.32
C PRO A 37 6.43 0.02 21.42
N ASP A 38 7.39 -0.76 21.94
CA ASP A 38 8.78 -0.35 22.07
C ASP A 38 9.35 0.06 20.70
N PRO A 39 9.82 1.32 20.55
CA PRO A 39 10.35 1.78 19.26
C PRO A 39 11.67 1.12 18.88
N TYR A 40 12.33 0.41 19.80
CA TYR A 40 13.60 -0.29 19.52
C TYR A 40 13.38 -1.74 19.09
N ASN A 41 12.14 -2.23 19.09
CA ASN A 41 11.86 -3.57 18.61
C ASN A 41 12.21 -3.68 17.13
N PRO A 42 13.00 -4.71 16.71
CA PRO A 42 13.42 -4.84 15.30
C PRO A 42 12.24 -4.89 14.31
N ILE A 43 11.13 -5.51 14.70
CA ILE A 43 9.93 -5.59 13.85
C ILE A 43 9.34 -4.19 13.65
N VAL A 44 9.25 -3.39 14.71
CA VAL A 44 8.75 -2.01 14.63
C VAL A 44 9.66 -1.16 13.75
N VAL A 45 10.97 -1.30 13.92
CA VAL A 45 11.95 -0.57 13.10
C VAL A 45 11.80 -0.93 11.63
N PHE A 46 11.65 -2.22 11.32
CA PHE A 46 11.45 -2.68 9.94
C PHE A 46 10.19 -2.08 9.33
N LEU A 47 9.07 -2.13 10.07
CA LEU A 47 7.80 -1.61 9.59
C LEU A 47 7.86 -0.10 9.35
N ARG A 48 8.50 0.64 10.25
CA ARG A 48 8.66 2.09 10.08
C ARG A 48 9.52 2.43 8.87
N ARG A 49 10.65 1.75 8.70
CA ARG A 49 11.54 1.99 7.56
C ARG A 49 10.90 1.65 6.23
N SER A 50 9.99 0.66 6.22
CA SER A 50 9.31 0.26 5.00
C SER A 50 8.20 1.23 4.61
N THR A 51 7.58 1.93 5.57
CA THR A 51 6.39 2.75 5.34
C THR A 51 6.65 4.24 5.46
N ASP A 52 7.61 4.68 6.27
CA ASP A 52 7.85 6.11 6.52
C ASP A 52 8.14 6.91 5.25
N PRO A 53 8.96 6.42 4.29
CA PRO A 53 9.22 7.21 3.08
C PRO A 53 7.97 7.57 2.29
N ILE A 54 6.92 6.75 2.40
CA ILE A 54 5.64 6.99 1.73
C ILE A 54 4.69 7.76 2.64
N LEU A 55 4.69 7.46 3.93
CA LEU A 55 3.80 8.09 4.90
C LEU A 55 4.16 9.54 5.21
N ASN A 56 5.45 9.87 5.24
CA ASN A 56 5.88 11.21 5.59
C ASN A 56 5.32 12.30 4.66
N PRO A 57 5.37 12.14 3.32
CA PRO A 57 4.74 13.11 2.44
C PRO A 57 3.24 13.24 2.66
N ILE A 58 2.56 12.13 2.96
CA ILE A 58 1.13 12.13 3.24
C ILE A 58 0.83 12.92 4.52
N ARG A 59 1.62 12.71 5.58
CA ARG A 59 1.47 13.42 6.84
C ARG A 59 1.63 14.93 6.67
N ARG A 60 2.58 15.35 5.83
CA ARG A 60 2.82 16.78 5.57
C ARG A 60 1.66 17.43 4.87
N ARG A 61 0.88 16.68 4.08
CA ARG A 61 -0.24 17.20 3.31
C ARG A 61 -1.58 17.10 4.02
N LEU A 62 -1.63 16.38 5.14
CA LEU A 62 -2.87 16.22 5.90
C LEU A 62 -3.27 17.55 6.55
N PRO A 63 -4.59 17.82 6.61
CA PRO A 63 -5.08 19.00 7.33
C PRO A 63 -4.63 18.96 8.79
N PHE A 64 -4.29 20.13 9.30
CA PHE A 64 -3.79 20.26 10.67
C PHE A 64 -4.81 19.75 11.69
N ALA A 65 -6.11 19.88 11.41
CA ALA A 65 -7.17 19.42 12.29
C ALA A 65 -7.13 17.91 12.54
N LEU A 66 -6.70 17.11 11.55
CA LEU A 66 -6.60 15.67 11.70
C LEU A 66 -5.45 15.26 12.61
N SER A 67 -4.37 16.02 12.61
CA SER A 67 -3.23 15.73 13.48
C SER A 67 -3.49 16.05 14.95
N ARG A 68 -4.47 16.90 15.24
CA ARG A 68 -4.83 17.28 16.61
C ARG A 68 -5.58 16.22 17.37
N THR A 69 -6.17 15.22 16.67
CA THR A 69 -6.93 14.17 17.32
C THR A 69 -6.07 13.14 18.04
N GLY A 70 -4.74 13.18 17.84
CA GLY A 70 -3.83 12.22 18.41
C GLY A 70 -3.83 10.88 17.70
N VAL A 71 -4.67 10.71 16.68
CA VAL A 71 -4.73 9.50 15.87
C VAL A 71 -4.03 9.76 14.55
N ASP A 72 -3.13 8.85 14.16
CA ASP A 72 -2.43 8.95 12.89
C ASP A 72 -3.32 8.36 11.78
N PHE A 73 -3.86 9.24 10.93
CA PHE A 73 -4.70 8.82 9.80
C PHE A 73 -3.91 8.56 8.52
N SER A 74 -2.60 8.82 8.53
CA SER A 74 -1.77 8.62 7.35
C SER A 74 -1.78 7.18 6.85
N PRO A 75 -1.65 6.14 7.70
CA PRO A 75 -1.76 4.77 7.23
C PRO A 75 -3.11 4.45 6.60
N LEU A 76 -4.19 5.02 7.11
CA LEU A 76 -5.52 4.81 6.54
C LEU A 76 -5.61 5.38 5.13
N ILE A 77 -5.09 6.60 4.92
CA ILE A 77 -5.07 7.24 3.61
C ILE A 77 -4.22 6.42 2.64
N LEU A 78 -3.06 5.93 3.10
CA LEU A 78 -2.20 5.09 2.28
C LEU A 78 -2.91 3.77 1.90
N LEU A 79 -3.64 3.15 2.84
CA LEU A 79 -4.41 1.94 2.55
C LEU A 79 -5.46 2.18 1.46
N LEU A 80 -6.17 3.29 1.55
CA LEU A 80 -7.16 3.64 0.52
C LEU A 80 -6.49 3.83 -0.84
N GLY A 81 -5.34 4.49 -0.86
CA GLY A 81 -4.56 4.66 -2.08
C GLY A 81 -4.07 3.34 -2.66
N ILE A 82 -3.60 2.43 -1.81
CA ILE A 82 -3.15 1.10 -2.24
C ILE A 82 -4.32 0.30 -2.82
N ILE A 83 -5.48 0.32 -2.18
CA ILE A 83 -6.67 -0.38 -2.68
C ILE A 83 -7.08 0.18 -4.04
N PHE A 84 -7.07 1.50 -4.18
CA PHE A 84 -7.39 2.14 -5.45
C PHE A 84 -6.41 1.72 -6.54
N LEU A 85 -5.11 1.80 -6.26
CA LEU A 85 -4.07 1.40 -7.21
C LEU A 85 -4.18 -0.08 -7.56
N GLN A 86 -4.40 -0.93 -6.56
CA GLN A 86 -4.53 -2.36 -6.79
C GLN A 86 -5.66 -2.66 -7.77
N LYS A 87 -6.83 -2.11 -7.52
CA LYS A 87 -7.98 -2.34 -8.38
C LYS A 87 -7.78 -1.73 -9.77
N PHE A 88 -7.25 -0.52 -9.82
CA PHE A 88 -7.04 0.17 -11.08
C PHE A 88 -5.99 -0.54 -11.94
N LEU A 89 -4.80 -0.78 -11.39
CA LEU A 89 -3.70 -1.37 -12.14
C LEU A 89 -3.98 -2.81 -12.55
N VAL A 90 -4.50 -3.61 -11.63
CA VAL A 90 -4.75 -5.02 -11.90
C VAL A 90 -5.82 -5.17 -12.96
N LYS A 91 -6.92 -4.42 -12.86
CA LYS A 91 -7.99 -4.46 -13.87
C LYS A 91 -7.50 -3.95 -15.22
N SER A 92 -6.69 -2.89 -15.23
CA SER A 92 -6.14 -2.35 -16.47
C SER A 92 -5.24 -3.36 -17.17
N LEU A 93 -4.41 -4.08 -16.41
CA LEU A 93 -3.53 -5.11 -16.96
C LEU A 93 -4.32 -6.29 -17.49
N TYR A 94 -5.39 -6.71 -16.80
CA TYR A 94 -6.26 -7.78 -17.31
C TYR A 94 -6.97 -7.35 -18.59
N GLU A 95 -7.42 -6.11 -18.68
CA GLU A 95 -8.04 -5.59 -19.91
C GLU A 95 -7.07 -5.60 -21.08
N LEU A 96 -5.82 -5.21 -20.84
CA LEU A 96 -4.79 -5.30 -21.87
C LEU A 96 -4.57 -6.75 -22.30
N ALA A 97 -4.56 -7.68 -21.34
CA ALA A 97 -4.43 -9.11 -21.65
C ALA A 97 -5.59 -9.61 -22.50
N TYR A 98 -6.82 -9.24 -22.15
CA TYR A 98 -7.99 -9.63 -22.94
C TYR A 98 -7.96 -9.06 -24.35
N GLY A 99 -7.48 -7.81 -24.49
CA GLY A 99 -7.36 -7.19 -25.80
C GLY A 99 -6.34 -7.86 -26.71
N LEU A 100 -5.41 -8.62 -26.14
CA LEU A 100 -4.38 -9.33 -26.89
C LEU A 100 -4.75 -10.79 -27.19
N HIS A 101 -5.82 -11.27 -26.60
CA HIS A 101 -6.36 -12.59 -26.93
C HIS A 101 -7.14 -12.50 -28.23
#